data_79c86e5e108eff1b7788848c75ca41d2
#
_entry.id   79c86e5e108eff1b7788848c75ca41d2
#
_cell.length_a   1.000
_cell.length_b   1.000
_cell.length_c   1.000
_cell.angle_alpha   90.00
_cell.angle_beta   90.00
_cell.angle_gamma   90.00
#
_symmetry.space_group_name_H-M   'P 1'
#
loop_
_entity.id
_entity.type
_entity.pdbx_description
1 polymer ?
#
loop_
_entity_poly.entity_id
_entity_poly.type
_entity_poly.pdbx_seq_one_letter_code
_entity_poly.pdbx_strand_id
1 'polypeptide(L)'
;MINQKEIKRIKKTFHNKGYVVLKNFIPRKLINVIKSDVTKLLEMKMINNKLENIHYLKTKQISSVHNISNYMSYHKRFLNRTRIQKVFHGIFGPSEKKWFNSSYFLKPRKVGISTKAHQDNAFFNLNPCEAFTCWIPTDSVTKQNSSLYYYSGSNKGGLLPHEPQGNLGASLSIPKKYINRVRKKYKKHYVQLKKGDCIIH
;
A
#
# COMPACT_ATOMS: atom_id res chain seq x y z
N MET A 1 -24.52 3.32 3.26
CA MET A 1 -23.98 1.94 3.15
C MET A 1 -23.57 1.70 1.69
N ILE A 2 -22.53 0.90 1.42
CA ILE A 2 -22.15 0.52 0.04
C ILE A 2 -23.23 -0.43 -0.51
N ASN A 3 -23.78 -0.09 -1.68
CA ASN A 3 -24.79 -0.90 -2.35
C ASN A 3 -24.20 -1.82 -3.42
N GLN A 4 -24.98 -2.75 -3.95
CA GLN A 4 -24.54 -3.75 -4.94
C GLN A 4 -24.01 -3.12 -6.24
N LYS A 5 -24.62 -2.02 -6.71
CA LYS A 5 -24.18 -1.31 -7.93
C LYS A 5 -22.79 -0.72 -7.75
N GLU A 6 -22.52 -0.16 -6.57
CA GLU A 6 -21.20 0.37 -6.22
C GLU A 6 -20.14 -0.74 -6.10
N ILE A 7 -20.48 -1.88 -5.50
CA ILE A 7 -19.61 -3.06 -5.44
C ILE A 7 -19.23 -3.56 -6.84
N LYS A 8 -20.21 -3.71 -7.74
CA LYS A 8 -19.95 -4.11 -9.13
C LYS A 8 -19.00 -3.13 -9.84
N ARG A 9 -19.20 -1.82 -9.64
CA ARG A 9 -18.32 -0.77 -10.18
C ARG A 9 -16.89 -0.86 -9.63
N ILE A 10 -16.74 -1.06 -8.33
CA ILE A 10 -15.46 -1.24 -7.65
C ILE A 10 -14.73 -2.44 -8.24
N LYS A 11 -15.38 -3.59 -8.29
CA LYS A 11 -14.85 -4.84 -8.86
C LYS A 11 -14.38 -4.64 -10.30
N LYS A 12 -15.23 -4.10 -11.18
CA LYS A 12 -14.88 -3.82 -12.58
C LYS A 12 -13.67 -2.91 -12.69
N THR A 13 -13.61 -1.86 -11.86
CA THR A 13 -12.48 -0.90 -11.87
C THR A 13 -11.18 -1.59 -11.43
N PHE A 14 -11.22 -2.36 -10.35
CA PHE A 14 -10.07 -3.10 -9.83
C PHE A 14 -9.50 -4.06 -10.89
N HIS A 15 -10.33 -4.92 -11.46
CA HIS A 15 -9.87 -5.88 -12.48
C HIS A 15 -9.35 -5.21 -13.75
N ASN A 16 -9.96 -4.09 -14.17
CA ASN A 16 -9.54 -3.41 -15.40
C ASN A 16 -8.26 -2.61 -15.22
N LYS A 17 -8.08 -1.95 -14.08
CA LYS A 17 -6.95 -1.03 -13.84
C LYS A 17 -5.83 -1.62 -12.98
N GLY A 18 -6.09 -2.71 -12.24
CA GLY A 18 -5.18 -3.28 -11.24
C GLY A 18 -5.23 -2.56 -9.90
N TYR A 19 -6.06 -1.52 -9.78
CA TYR A 19 -6.27 -0.80 -8.53
C TYR A 19 -7.63 -0.10 -8.51
N VAL A 20 -8.12 0.22 -7.32
CA VAL A 20 -9.31 1.04 -7.12
C VAL A 20 -9.12 2.02 -5.96
N VAL A 21 -9.54 3.26 -6.16
CA VAL A 21 -9.55 4.30 -5.12
C VAL A 21 -10.93 4.33 -4.47
N LEU A 22 -10.96 4.21 -3.16
CA LEU A 22 -12.15 4.30 -2.33
C LEU A 22 -12.12 5.62 -1.54
N LYS A 23 -12.99 6.56 -1.93
CA LYS A 23 -13.05 7.90 -1.31
C LYS A 23 -13.80 7.88 0.02
N ASN A 24 -13.29 8.63 1.03
CA ASN A 24 -13.87 8.74 2.36
C ASN A 24 -14.24 7.37 2.97
N PHE A 25 -13.36 6.38 2.74
CA PHE A 25 -13.61 5.00 3.07
C PHE A 25 -13.22 4.65 4.50
N ILE A 26 -12.13 5.22 4.98
CA ILE A 26 -11.59 5.01 6.33
C ILE A 26 -11.97 6.20 7.22
N PRO A 27 -12.56 5.98 8.40
CA PRO A 27 -12.85 7.07 9.33
C PRO A 27 -11.57 7.82 9.73
N ARG A 28 -11.59 9.14 9.58
CA ARG A 28 -10.43 10.00 9.91
C ARG A 28 -9.97 9.83 11.36
N LYS A 29 -10.91 9.61 12.29
CA LYS A 29 -10.60 9.33 13.71
C LYS A 29 -9.69 8.10 13.84
N LEU A 30 -9.98 7.02 13.10
CA LEU A 30 -9.14 5.82 13.11
C LEU A 30 -7.73 6.09 12.56
N ILE A 31 -7.62 6.87 11.48
CA ILE A 31 -6.32 7.24 10.90
C ILE A 31 -5.51 8.07 11.88
N ASN A 32 -6.14 9.00 12.61
CA ASN A 32 -5.47 9.79 13.64
C ASN A 32 -4.91 8.91 14.76
N VAL A 33 -5.71 7.93 15.23
CA VAL A 33 -5.27 6.97 16.25
C VAL A 33 -4.07 6.16 15.74
N ILE A 34 -4.17 5.60 14.53
CA ILE A 34 -3.06 4.84 13.93
C ILE A 34 -1.80 5.71 13.84
N LYS A 35 -1.92 6.94 13.33
CA LYS A 35 -0.77 7.85 13.20
C LYS A 35 -0.13 8.16 14.56
N SER A 36 -0.94 8.48 15.57
CA SER A 36 -0.47 8.76 16.94
C SER A 36 0.26 7.55 17.53
N ASP A 37 -0.33 6.36 17.41
CA ASP A 37 0.25 5.17 18.03
C ASP A 37 1.52 4.70 17.30
N VAL A 38 1.59 4.86 15.96
CA VAL A 38 2.85 4.61 15.23
C VAL A 38 3.92 5.60 15.67
N THR A 39 3.58 6.89 15.86
CA THR A 39 4.54 7.89 16.35
C THR A 39 5.08 7.49 17.72
N LYS A 40 4.21 7.16 18.66
CA LYS A 40 4.61 6.67 20.00
C LYS A 40 5.49 5.42 19.93
N LEU A 41 5.11 4.45 19.08
CA LEU A 41 5.90 3.24 18.87
C LEU A 41 7.32 3.56 18.39
N LEU A 42 7.45 4.52 17.48
CA LEU A 42 8.75 4.95 16.96
C LEU A 42 9.59 5.68 18.03
N GLU A 43 8.94 6.51 18.85
CA GLU A 43 9.58 7.18 19.99
C GLU A 43 10.08 6.17 21.03
N MET A 44 9.26 5.21 21.41
CA MET A 44 9.65 4.12 22.32
C MET A 44 10.82 3.29 21.77
N LYS A 45 10.89 3.07 20.45
CA LYS A 45 12.02 2.39 19.83
C LYS A 45 13.29 3.22 19.89
N MET A 46 13.21 4.51 19.68
CA MET A 46 14.35 5.40 19.82
C MET A 46 14.96 5.32 21.22
N ILE A 47 14.12 5.07 22.23
CA ILE A 47 14.53 4.90 23.63
C ILE A 47 15.07 3.48 23.90
N ASN A 48 14.45 2.45 23.38
CA ASN A 48 14.66 1.05 23.84
C ASN A 48 15.38 0.14 22.84
N ASN A 49 15.67 0.59 21.64
CA ASN A 49 16.36 -0.16 20.58
C ASN A 49 15.74 -1.54 20.24
N LYS A 50 14.42 -1.74 20.42
CA LYS A 50 13.72 -3.03 20.40
C LYS A 50 12.87 -3.33 19.18
N LEU A 51 12.69 -2.40 18.20
CA LEU A 51 11.90 -2.69 17.00
C LEU A 51 12.77 -3.26 15.89
N GLU A 52 12.50 -4.48 15.53
CA GLU A 52 13.00 -5.09 14.29
C GLU A 52 12.25 -4.50 13.09
N ASN A 53 12.88 -4.57 11.90
CA ASN A 53 12.26 -4.12 10.65
C ASN A 53 12.04 -2.60 10.50
N ILE A 54 12.86 -1.77 11.17
CA ILE A 54 12.93 -0.34 10.85
C ILE A 54 14.02 -0.11 9.82
N HIS A 55 13.65 0.61 8.74
CA HIS A 55 14.60 1.03 7.73
C HIS A 55 14.87 2.53 7.84
N TYR A 56 16.14 2.90 7.78
CA TYR A 56 16.61 4.27 7.87
C TYR A 56 17.14 4.75 6.52
N LEU A 57 16.97 6.03 6.26
CA LEU A 57 17.67 6.72 5.19
C LEU A 57 19.15 6.92 5.58
N LYS A 58 20.00 7.24 4.61
CA LYS A 58 21.40 7.64 4.88
C LYS A 58 21.50 8.82 5.86
N THR A 59 20.47 9.66 5.94
CA THR A 59 20.32 10.77 6.89
C THR A 59 19.87 10.34 8.30
N LYS A 60 19.86 9.04 8.60
CA LYS A 60 19.38 8.45 9.87
C LYS A 60 17.89 8.66 10.17
N GLN A 61 17.13 9.27 9.27
CA GLN A 61 15.68 9.39 9.40
C GLN A 61 14.99 8.06 9.01
N ILE A 62 13.89 7.72 9.68
CA ILE A 62 13.13 6.51 9.39
C ILE A 62 12.42 6.67 8.05
N SER A 63 12.56 5.68 7.19
CA SER A 63 11.86 5.59 5.90
C SER A 63 10.67 4.64 5.92
N SER A 64 10.79 3.53 6.65
CA SER A 64 9.68 2.58 6.81
C SER A 64 9.83 1.73 8.06
N VAL A 65 8.69 1.26 8.54
CA VAL A 65 8.59 0.25 9.60
C VAL A 65 7.72 -0.87 9.07
N HIS A 66 8.23 -2.11 9.09
CA HIS A 66 7.52 -3.28 8.63
C HIS A 66 6.97 -4.10 9.80
N ASN A 67 5.95 -4.93 9.51
CA ASN A 67 5.31 -5.81 10.49
C ASN A 67 4.76 -5.08 11.73
N ILE A 68 4.27 -3.84 11.57
CA ILE A 68 3.69 -3.08 12.70
C ILE A 68 2.47 -3.77 13.33
N SER A 69 1.84 -4.73 12.62
CA SER A 69 0.77 -5.58 13.16
C SER A 69 1.20 -6.44 14.34
N ASN A 70 2.50 -6.71 14.50
CA ASN A 70 3.03 -7.44 15.65
C ASN A 70 2.96 -6.61 16.95
N TYR A 71 2.89 -5.29 16.81
CA TYR A 71 2.85 -4.34 17.93
C TYR A 71 1.49 -3.68 18.10
N MET A 72 0.62 -3.74 17.07
CA MET A 72 -0.65 -3.02 17.02
C MET A 72 -1.76 -3.87 16.43
N SER A 73 -2.88 -3.97 17.10
CA SER A 73 -4.03 -4.80 16.68
C SER A 73 -5.01 -4.10 15.73
N TYR A 74 -4.60 -3.01 15.02
CA TYR A 74 -5.51 -2.27 14.12
C TYR A 74 -6.04 -3.10 12.97
N HIS A 75 -5.27 -4.07 12.48
CA HIS A 75 -5.70 -4.97 11.42
C HIS A 75 -6.99 -5.71 11.78
N LYS A 76 -7.14 -6.19 13.01
CA LYS A 76 -8.37 -6.84 13.49
C LYS A 76 -9.56 -5.89 13.43
N ARG A 77 -9.40 -4.64 13.94
CA ARG A 77 -10.45 -3.61 13.88
C ARG A 77 -10.75 -3.18 12.43
N PHE A 78 -9.75 -3.16 11.55
CA PHE A 78 -9.91 -2.80 10.16
C PHE A 78 -10.67 -3.88 9.39
N LEU A 79 -10.27 -5.14 9.50
CA LEU A 79 -10.89 -6.27 8.79
C LEU A 79 -12.32 -6.54 9.26
N ASN A 80 -12.64 -6.33 10.55
CA ASN A 80 -13.97 -6.58 11.10
C ASN A 80 -15.01 -5.50 10.75
N ARG A 81 -14.65 -4.47 9.97
CA ARG A 81 -15.61 -3.47 9.51
C ARG A 81 -16.45 -4.00 8.37
N THR A 82 -17.76 -4.05 8.56
CA THR A 82 -18.74 -4.53 7.55
C THR A 82 -18.54 -3.90 6.17
N ARG A 83 -18.22 -2.60 6.12
CA ARG A 83 -17.99 -1.89 4.86
C ARG A 83 -16.77 -2.42 4.11
N ILE A 84 -15.70 -2.73 4.82
CA ILE A 84 -14.44 -3.29 4.26
C ILE A 84 -14.68 -4.71 3.78
N GLN A 85 -15.32 -5.54 4.61
CA GLN A 85 -15.65 -6.91 4.24
C GLN A 85 -16.51 -6.98 2.98
N LYS A 86 -17.54 -6.12 2.87
CA LYS A 86 -18.37 -6.04 1.65
C LYS A 86 -17.57 -5.73 0.40
N VAL A 87 -16.60 -4.81 0.48
CA VAL A 87 -15.73 -4.48 -0.67
C VAL A 87 -14.82 -5.66 -0.99
N PHE A 88 -14.17 -6.26 0.00
CA PHE A 88 -13.27 -7.38 -0.21
C PHE A 88 -14.00 -8.60 -0.78
N HIS A 89 -15.15 -8.97 -0.21
CA HIS A 89 -15.99 -10.05 -0.78
C HIS A 89 -16.48 -9.71 -2.19
N GLY A 90 -16.81 -8.44 -2.43
CA GLY A 90 -17.22 -7.99 -3.76
C GLY A 90 -16.14 -8.13 -4.83
N ILE A 91 -14.89 -7.86 -4.49
CA ILE A 91 -13.74 -7.95 -5.42
C ILE A 91 -13.25 -9.40 -5.55
N PHE A 92 -13.01 -10.07 -4.42
CA PHE A 92 -12.27 -11.32 -4.33
C PHE A 92 -13.15 -12.56 -4.04
N GLY A 93 -14.47 -12.37 -3.94
CA GLY A 93 -15.39 -13.44 -3.56
C GLY A 93 -15.47 -13.68 -2.04
N PRO A 94 -16.31 -14.64 -1.60
CA PRO A 94 -16.62 -14.88 -0.18
C PRO A 94 -15.54 -15.67 0.58
N SER A 95 -14.41 -16.02 -0.04
CA SER A 95 -13.33 -16.74 0.62
C SER A 95 -12.77 -15.98 1.84
N GLU A 96 -12.25 -16.71 2.81
CA GLU A 96 -11.55 -16.14 3.96
C GLU A 96 -10.36 -15.29 3.50
N LYS A 97 -10.19 -14.12 4.12
CA LYS A 97 -9.04 -13.25 3.88
C LYS A 97 -8.14 -13.29 5.10
N LYS A 98 -6.90 -13.74 4.90
CA LYS A 98 -5.89 -13.78 5.96
C LYS A 98 -5.04 -12.53 5.93
N TRP A 99 -4.74 -12.02 7.11
CA TRP A 99 -3.80 -10.92 7.27
C TRP A 99 -2.37 -11.43 7.02
N PHE A 100 -1.65 -10.74 6.16
CA PHE A 100 -0.26 -11.08 5.87
C PHE A 100 0.70 -10.22 6.70
N ASN A 101 0.74 -8.92 6.43
CA ASN A 101 1.55 -7.97 7.20
C ASN A 101 0.99 -6.55 7.14
N SER A 102 1.64 -5.65 7.85
CA SER A 102 1.41 -4.21 7.70
C SER A 102 2.72 -3.44 7.79
N SER A 103 2.82 -2.38 7.01
CA SER A 103 3.97 -1.50 6.99
C SER A 103 3.55 -0.05 7.06
N TYR A 104 4.38 0.77 7.68
CA TYR A 104 4.20 2.22 7.71
C TYR A 104 5.37 2.88 6.99
N PHE A 105 5.05 3.69 5.98
CA PHE A 105 6.04 4.36 5.16
C PHE A 105 6.08 5.85 5.49
N LEU A 106 7.28 6.37 5.72
CA LEU A 106 7.54 7.77 5.95
C LEU A 106 8.31 8.35 4.76
N LYS A 107 7.93 9.52 4.35
CA LYS A 107 8.64 10.28 3.29
C LYS A 107 9.09 11.62 3.88
N PRO A 108 10.20 11.65 4.63
CA PRO A 108 10.72 12.89 5.18
C PRO A 108 10.97 13.91 4.08
N ARG A 109 10.65 15.18 4.39
CA ARG A 109 10.79 16.28 3.43
C ARG A 109 12.26 16.42 2.99
N LYS A 110 12.48 16.70 1.70
CA LYS A 110 13.78 16.89 1.05
C LYS A 110 14.66 15.64 0.90
N VAL A 111 14.51 14.61 1.73
CA VAL A 111 15.38 13.43 1.74
C VAL A 111 14.67 12.11 1.42
N GLY A 112 13.35 12.13 1.28
CA GLY A 112 12.57 10.95 0.96
C GLY A 112 12.95 10.33 -0.39
N ILE A 113 13.22 9.02 -0.41
CA ILE A 113 13.61 8.28 -1.60
C ILE A 113 12.37 7.85 -2.38
N SER A 114 12.43 7.98 -3.70
CA SER A 114 11.39 7.49 -4.61
C SER A 114 11.43 5.96 -4.70
N THR A 115 10.28 5.32 -4.51
CA THR A 115 10.12 3.88 -4.78
C THR A 115 9.90 3.68 -6.28
N LYS A 116 10.73 2.85 -6.91
CA LYS A 116 10.59 2.50 -8.32
C LYS A 116 9.36 1.61 -8.55
N ALA A 117 8.95 1.47 -9.82
CA ALA A 117 7.85 0.58 -10.19
C ALA A 117 8.19 -0.87 -9.83
N HIS A 118 7.23 -1.53 -9.18
CA HIS A 118 7.30 -2.93 -8.77
C HIS A 118 5.90 -3.54 -8.74
N GLN A 119 5.81 -4.81 -8.48
CA GLN A 119 4.58 -5.55 -8.22
C GLN A 119 4.72 -6.21 -6.85
N ASP A 120 3.72 -6.05 -5.99
CA ASP A 120 3.79 -6.51 -4.59
C ASP A 120 4.01 -8.02 -4.49
N ASN A 121 3.49 -8.82 -5.43
CA ASN A 121 3.69 -10.26 -5.41
C ASN A 121 5.16 -10.69 -5.59
N ALA A 122 6.03 -9.83 -6.10
CA ALA A 122 7.46 -10.09 -6.12
C ALA A 122 8.07 -10.18 -4.70
N PHE A 123 7.41 -9.56 -3.71
CA PHE A 123 7.77 -9.65 -2.29
C PHE A 123 7.03 -10.78 -1.58
N PHE A 124 5.76 -11.01 -1.96
CA PHE A 124 4.91 -12.01 -1.29
C PHE A 124 5.18 -13.43 -1.77
N ASN A 125 5.65 -13.56 -3.02
CA ASN A 125 5.95 -14.84 -3.66
C ASN A 125 4.82 -15.86 -3.56
N LEU A 126 3.57 -15.41 -3.78
CA LEU A 126 2.39 -16.26 -3.73
C LEU A 126 2.08 -16.87 -5.09
N ASN A 127 1.68 -18.16 -5.05
CA ASN A 127 1.16 -18.88 -6.21
C ASN A 127 -0.08 -19.70 -5.80
N PRO A 128 -1.30 -19.41 -6.31
CA PRO A 128 -1.60 -18.28 -7.20
C PRO A 128 -1.39 -16.91 -6.55
N CYS A 129 -1.21 -15.86 -7.39
CA CYS A 129 -1.02 -14.50 -6.92
C CYS A 129 -2.37 -13.89 -6.47
N GLU A 130 -2.83 -14.30 -5.30
CA GLU A 130 -4.12 -13.88 -4.71
C GLU A 130 -3.89 -12.99 -3.47
N ALA A 131 -3.09 -11.96 -3.63
CA ALA A 131 -2.89 -10.96 -2.60
C ALA A 131 -3.31 -9.57 -3.08
N PHE A 132 -3.61 -8.71 -2.13
CA PHE A 132 -3.84 -7.30 -2.37
C PHE A 132 -3.31 -6.47 -1.22
N THR A 133 -2.91 -5.26 -1.54
CA THR A 133 -2.49 -4.25 -0.58
C THR A 133 -3.58 -3.20 -0.42
N CYS A 134 -3.91 -2.85 0.82
CA CYS A 134 -4.76 -1.72 1.14
C CYS A 134 -3.89 -0.55 1.63
N TRP A 135 -3.62 0.40 0.76
CA TRP A 135 -2.79 1.56 1.07
C TRP A 135 -3.65 2.72 1.58
N ILE A 136 -3.33 3.22 2.79
CA ILE A 136 -4.09 4.25 3.50
C ILE A 136 -3.18 5.42 3.81
N PRO A 137 -3.42 6.62 3.24
CA PRO A 137 -2.65 7.80 3.58
C PRO A 137 -3.03 8.34 4.96
N THR A 138 -2.04 8.57 5.82
CA THR A 138 -2.25 9.24 7.11
C THR A 138 -2.30 10.77 6.98
N ASP A 139 -1.81 11.28 5.87
CA ASP A 139 -1.87 12.67 5.44
C ASP A 139 -2.35 12.77 4.00
N SER A 140 -2.77 13.93 3.54
CA SER A 140 -3.14 14.10 2.13
C SER A 140 -1.91 13.99 1.24
N VAL A 141 -2.02 13.20 0.17
CA VAL A 141 -0.92 12.96 -0.78
C VAL A 141 -1.27 13.41 -2.18
N THR A 142 -0.31 14.07 -2.79
CA THR A 142 -0.35 14.60 -4.15
C THR A 142 0.92 14.19 -4.90
N LYS A 143 1.01 14.49 -6.19
CA LYS A 143 2.23 14.24 -6.97
C LYS A 143 3.47 14.90 -6.37
N GLN A 144 3.31 16.04 -5.69
CA GLN A 144 4.40 16.83 -5.10
C GLN A 144 4.91 16.25 -3.78
N ASN A 145 4.06 15.49 -3.05
CA ASN A 145 4.42 14.94 -1.73
C ASN A 145 4.30 13.41 -1.68
N SER A 146 4.75 12.73 -2.72
CA SER A 146 4.94 11.26 -2.72
C SER A 146 3.67 10.42 -2.91
N SER A 147 2.74 10.84 -3.78
CA SER A 147 1.64 9.96 -4.18
C SER A 147 2.13 8.69 -4.89
N LEU A 148 1.34 7.62 -4.75
CA LEU A 148 1.52 6.43 -5.57
C LEU A 148 1.23 6.75 -7.04
N TYR A 149 1.84 5.98 -7.95
CA TYR A 149 1.47 5.96 -9.35
C TYR A 149 1.28 4.53 -9.85
N TYR A 150 0.43 4.37 -10.82
CA TYR A 150 0.14 3.09 -11.46
C TYR A 150 0.27 3.18 -12.98
N TYR A 151 0.69 2.10 -13.60
CA TYR A 151 0.51 1.86 -15.02
C TYR A 151 -0.83 1.15 -15.20
N SER A 152 -1.90 1.93 -15.41
CA SER A 152 -3.28 1.44 -15.38
C SER A 152 -3.54 0.33 -16.40
N GLY A 153 -4.00 -0.83 -15.93
CA GLY A 153 -4.25 -2.02 -16.75
C GLY A 153 -3.05 -2.95 -16.92
N SER A 154 -1.88 -2.61 -16.36
CA SER A 154 -0.68 -3.44 -16.47
C SER A 154 -0.75 -4.75 -15.69
N ASN A 155 -1.67 -4.87 -14.74
CA ASN A 155 -1.98 -6.09 -14.00
C ASN A 155 -2.33 -7.28 -14.91
N LYS A 156 -2.85 -7.01 -16.11
CA LYS A 156 -3.19 -8.03 -17.11
C LYS A 156 -1.97 -8.67 -17.78
N GLY A 157 -0.79 -8.13 -17.57
CA GLY A 157 0.47 -8.62 -18.15
C GLY A 157 1.19 -9.68 -17.31
N GLY A 158 0.62 -10.09 -16.18
CA GLY A 158 1.24 -11.04 -15.26
C GLY A 158 2.39 -10.44 -14.43
N LEU A 159 3.08 -11.30 -13.69
CA LEU A 159 4.24 -10.94 -12.88
C LEU A 159 5.47 -10.77 -13.78
N LEU A 160 6.09 -9.62 -13.70
CA LEU A 160 7.33 -9.30 -14.41
C LEU A 160 8.56 -9.68 -13.56
N PRO A 161 9.73 -9.89 -14.17
CA PRO A 161 10.98 -10.01 -13.44
C PRO A 161 11.25 -8.79 -12.56
N HIS A 162 11.88 -9.02 -11.41
CA HIS A 162 12.30 -7.98 -10.47
C HIS A 162 13.78 -8.12 -10.15
N GLU A 163 14.41 -7.02 -9.83
CA GLU A 163 15.83 -6.92 -9.43
C GLU A 163 15.97 -6.09 -8.15
N PRO A 164 17.00 -6.34 -7.31
CA PRO A 164 17.29 -5.51 -6.17
C PRO A 164 17.55 -4.05 -6.54
N GLN A 165 17.05 -3.10 -5.74
CA GLN A 165 17.26 -1.67 -5.99
C GLN A 165 18.50 -1.10 -5.32
N GLY A 166 19.08 -1.81 -4.36
CA GLY A 166 20.20 -1.32 -3.55
C GLY A 166 19.83 -0.21 -2.55
N ASN A 167 18.55 0.18 -2.45
CA ASN A 167 18.07 1.19 -1.52
C ASN A 167 17.39 0.52 -0.32
N LEU A 168 17.72 0.96 0.89
CA LEU A 168 17.05 0.52 2.11
C LEU A 168 15.54 0.82 2.05
N GLY A 169 14.72 -0.18 2.32
CA GLY A 169 13.25 -0.07 2.37
C GLY A 169 12.51 -0.13 1.02
N ALA A 170 13.21 -0.28 -0.10
CA ALA A 170 12.61 -0.48 -1.42
C ALA A 170 13.44 -1.51 -2.19
N SER A 171 13.34 -2.76 -1.78
CA SER A 171 14.30 -3.80 -2.15
C SER A 171 14.20 -4.30 -3.59
N LEU A 172 13.05 -4.23 -4.23
CA LEU A 172 12.83 -4.77 -5.57
C LEU A 172 12.25 -3.73 -6.54
N SER A 173 12.63 -3.84 -7.81
CA SER A 173 12.05 -3.05 -8.90
C SER A 173 12.02 -3.83 -10.21
N ILE A 174 11.12 -3.45 -11.09
CA ILE A 174 11.06 -3.99 -12.45
C ILE A 174 12.28 -3.46 -13.24
N PRO A 175 13.10 -4.33 -13.84
CA PRO A 175 14.28 -3.93 -14.62
C PRO A 175 13.92 -2.99 -15.78
N LYS A 176 14.88 -2.12 -16.15
CA LYS A 176 14.70 -1.08 -17.19
C LYS A 176 14.12 -1.62 -18.50
N LYS A 177 14.56 -2.80 -18.93
CA LYS A 177 14.07 -3.47 -20.14
C LYS A 177 12.55 -3.68 -20.12
N TYR A 178 12.02 -4.20 -19.00
CA TYR A 178 10.59 -4.52 -18.86
C TYR A 178 9.76 -3.29 -18.57
N ILE A 179 10.21 -2.39 -17.69
CA ILE A 179 9.45 -1.16 -17.39
C ILE A 179 9.32 -0.25 -18.60
N ASN A 180 10.27 -0.24 -19.53
CA ASN A 180 10.15 0.52 -20.77
C ASN A 180 9.02 -0.03 -21.67
N ARG A 181 8.82 -1.36 -21.72
CA ARG A 181 7.68 -1.97 -22.42
C ARG A 181 6.36 -1.58 -21.78
N VAL A 182 6.30 -1.62 -20.44
CA VAL A 182 5.11 -1.19 -19.68
C VAL A 182 4.78 0.28 -19.97
N ARG A 183 5.77 1.17 -19.97
CA ARG A 183 5.61 2.61 -20.26
C ARG A 183 5.07 2.89 -21.66
N LYS A 184 5.48 2.08 -22.65
CA LYS A 184 4.97 2.22 -24.03
C LYS A 184 3.52 1.77 -24.17
N LYS A 185 3.12 0.75 -23.40
CA LYS A 185 1.79 0.13 -23.52
C LYS A 185 0.73 0.74 -22.61
N TYR A 186 1.11 1.22 -21.43
CA TYR A 186 0.17 1.63 -20.39
C TYR A 186 0.44 3.05 -19.92
N LYS A 187 -0.65 3.83 -19.75
CA LYS A 187 -0.57 5.21 -19.26
C LYS A 187 -0.26 5.24 -17.77
N LYS A 188 0.70 6.08 -17.38
CA LYS A 188 1.05 6.34 -15.98
C LYS A 188 0.04 7.28 -15.35
N HIS A 189 -0.52 6.88 -14.21
CA HIS A 189 -1.46 7.67 -13.43
C HIS A 189 -0.93 7.91 -12.02
N TYR A 190 -0.80 9.17 -11.61
CA TYR A 190 -0.57 9.56 -10.23
C TYR A 190 -1.89 9.64 -9.49
N VAL A 191 -1.96 9.08 -8.30
CA VAL A 191 -3.19 9.05 -7.50
C VAL A 191 -3.11 10.06 -6.39
N GLN A 192 -4.02 11.03 -6.40
CA GLN A 192 -4.18 11.98 -5.31
C GLN A 192 -5.20 11.46 -4.30
N LEU A 193 -4.82 11.42 -3.04
CA LEU A 193 -5.65 10.93 -1.96
C LEU A 193 -5.69 11.94 -0.82
N LYS A 194 -6.87 12.05 -0.21
CA LYS A 194 -7.07 12.80 1.02
C LYS A 194 -7.09 11.82 2.20
N LYS A 195 -6.79 12.30 3.38
CA LYS A 195 -6.98 11.55 4.62
C LYS A 195 -8.42 11.04 4.71
N GLY A 196 -8.60 9.74 4.86
CA GLY A 196 -9.88 9.05 4.79
C GLY A 196 -10.10 8.25 3.51
N ASP A 197 -9.36 8.53 2.46
CA ASP A 197 -9.35 7.69 1.26
C ASP A 197 -8.50 6.43 1.50
N CYS A 198 -8.67 5.42 0.65
CA CYS A 198 -7.72 4.32 0.53
C CYS A 198 -7.64 3.83 -0.91
N ILE A 199 -6.59 3.10 -1.21
CA ILE A 199 -6.40 2.40 -2.48
C ILE A 199 -6.29 0.91 -2.20
N ILE A 200 -6.94 0.09 -3.02
CA ILE A 200 -6.73 -1.35 -3.06
C ILE A 200 -6.05 -1.68 -4.39
N HIS A 201 -4.94 -2.36 -4.33
CA HIS A 201 -4.19 -2.83 -5.51
C HIS A 201 -3.57 -4.21 -5.28
#